data_959f2f72832ea7d3c2edeb3d73f9a703
#
_entry.id   959f2f72832ea7d3c2edeb3d73f9a703
#
_cell.length_a   1.000
_cell.length_b   1.000
_cell.length_c   1.000
_cell.angle_alpha   90.00
_cell.angle_beta   90.00
_cell.angle_gamma   90.00
#
_symmetry.space_group_name_H-M   'P 1'
#
loop_
_entity.id
_entity.type
_entity.pdbx_description
1 polymer ?
#
loop_
_entity_poly.entity_id
_entity_poly.type
_entity_poly.pdbx_seq_one_letter_code
_entity_poly.pdbx_strand_id
1 'polypeptide(L)'
;MLRQIIEEEIPGSPDFFAAISDLPIDSFGLVVLRARIEATLGRPISDDAWGGIATLNDILVLSAAEEIAPQSQDTLMERRRFSINMPQMAMGGLSESWLLKELGDMHWCMITSGLGSESSSLKDGSGNRLYATFTRIRYSFRKPLSAIGENSGLDLRGKISRFGAGTFISDIALGHDVAAGEARLMSNFSRRGETNNTSLLKGQPTIPPDCPIPEIALPPFVLEYRERRATRLEAPLFECEYEIIPFYDVNGVGLLYFASYPIISDICSLRYAADIANRSTISREIYYFANADINDRLIFRVHKSDLSPSALDIETSLSRKSDGLLMAYVVTRKSND
;
A
#
# COMPACT_ATOMS: atom_id res chain seq x y z
N MET A 1 2.75 -6.70 -30.62
CA MET A 1 3.07 -6.16 -29.29
C MET A 1 1.99 -6.55 -28.26
N LEU A 2 0.72 -6.13 -28.35
CA LEU A 2 -0.32 -6.52 -27.38
C LEU A 2 -0.55 -8.03 -27.31
N ARG A 3 -0.58 -8.72 -28.44
CA ARG A 3 -0.72 -10.17 -28.48
C ARG A 3 0.39 -10.89 -27.73
N GLN A 4 1.61 -10.42 -27.84
CA GLN A 4 2.75 -10.97 -27.11
C GLN A 4 2.62 -10.77 -25.60
N ILE A 5 2.12 -9.61 -25.14
CA ILE A 5 1.87 -9.34 -23.72
C ILE A 5 0.81 -10.29 -23.16
N ILE A 6 -0.26 -10.55 -23.93
CA ILE A 6 -1.30 -11.48 -23.54
C ILE A 6 -0.73 -12.90 -23.40
N GLU A 7 0.09 -13.33 -24.34
CA GLU A 7 0.75 -14.65 -24.35
C GLU A 7 1.79 -14.81 -23.22
N GLU A 8 2.40 -13.71 -22.78
CA GLU A 8 3.34 -13.71 -21.63
C GLU A 8 2.61 -13.80 -20.28
N GLU A 9 1.42 -13.20 -20.16
CA GLU A 9 0.67 -13.17 -18.88
C GLU A 9 -0.24 -14.39 -18.67
N ILE A 10 -0.64 -15.07 -19.74
CA ILE A 10 -1.54 -16.22 -19.67
C ILE A 10 -0.74 -17.50 -19.97
N PRO A 11 -0.57 -18.42 -19.00
CA PRO A 11 0.16 -19.65 -19.20
C PRO A 11 -0.44 -20.51 -20.33
N GLY A 12 0.42 -21.07 -21.16
CA GLY A 12 0.00 -21.84 -22.32
C GLY A 12 -0.21 -20.97 -23.57
N SER A 13 -0.65 -21.56 -24.66
CA SER A 13 -1.04 -20.79 -25.86
C SER A 13 -2.52 -20.44 -25.74
N PRO A 14 -2.89 -19.23 -25.27
CA PRO A 14 -4.29 -18.90 -25.01
C PRO A 14 -5.09 -18.86 -26.32
N ASP A 15 -6.29 -19.44 -26.31
CA ASP A 15 -7.27 -19.22 -27.36
C ASP A 15 -7.86 -17.82 -27.23
N PHE A 16 -7.61 -16.96 -28.21
CA PHE A 16 -8.05 -15.56 -28.19
C PHE A 16 -9.58 -15.40 -28.26
N PHE A 17 -10.31 -16.41 -28.66
CA PHE A 17 -11.76 -16.41 -28.74
C PHE A 17 -12.45 -17.17 -27.59
N ALA A 18 -11.68 -17.81 -26.69
CA ALA A 18 -12.22 -18.38 -25.48
C ALA A 18 -12.74 -17.29 -24.54
N ALA A 19 -13.75 -17.62 -23.75
CA ALA A 19 -14.25 -16.71 -22.73
C ALA A 19 -13.17 -16.46 -21.66
N ILE A 20 -13.05 -15.21 -21.21
CA ILE A 20 -12.06 -14.84 -20.16
C ILE A 20 -12.25 -15.66 -18.90
N SER A 21 -13.50 -16.06 -18.57
CA SER A 21 -13.80 -16.94 -17.43
C SER A 21 -13.15 -18.32 -17.51
N ASP A 22 -12.82 -18.77 -18.71
CA ASP A 22 -12.31 -20.13 -18.96
C ASP A 22 -10.77 -20.16 -19.06
N LEU A 23 -10.14 -19.00 -18.98
CA LEU A 23 -8.69 -18.88 -19.06
C LEU A 23 -8.01 -19.22 -17.72
N PRO A 24 -6.79 -19.78 -17.75
CA PRO A 24 -6.03 -20.11 -16.54
C PRO A 24 -5.38 -18.84 -15.93
N ILE A 25 -6.20 -17.82 -15.68
CA ILE A 25 -5.80 -16.54 -15.12
C ILE A 25 -6.76 -16.15 -14.00
N ASP A 26 -6.24 -15.79 -12.84
CA ASP A 26 -7.06 -15.33 -11.74
C ASP A 26 -7.46 -13.84 -11.91
N SER A 27 -8.37 -13.38 -11.07
CA SER A 27 -8.85 -11.98 -11.11
C SER A 27 -7.72 -10.96 -10.92
N PHE A 28 -6.62 -11.35 -10.28
CA PHE A 28 -5.46 -10.51 -10.12
C PHE A 28 -4.59 -10.50 -11.38
N GLY A 29 -4.43 -11.64 -12.04
CA GLY A 29 -3.78 -11.75 -13.34
C GLY A 29 -4.47 -10.90 -14.40
N LEU A 30 -5.82 -10.86 -14.40
CA LEU A 30 -6.59 -9.97 -15.30
C LEU A 30 -6.31 -8.48 -15.04
N VAL A 31 -6.17 -8.09 -13.79
CA VAL A 31 -5.80 -6.70 -13.44
C VAL A 31 -4.41 -6.35 -13.96
N VAL A 32 -3.48 -7.28 -13.91
CA VAL A 32 -2.12 -7.08 -14.43
C VAL A 32 -2.09 -7.06 -15.94
N LEU A 33 -2.83 -7.97 -16.58
CA LEU A 33 -2.96 -7.98 -18.03
C LEU A 33 -3.49 -6.64 -18.53
N ARG A 34 -4.58 -6.14 -17.94
CA ARG A 34 -5.12 -4.80 -18.23
C ARG A 34 -4.04 -3.73 -18.15
N ALA A 35 -3.34 -3.73 -17.08
CA ALA A 35 -2.35 -2.73 -16.76
C ALA A 35 -1.14 -2.73 -17.71
N ARG A 36 -0.65 -3.91 -18.13
CA ARG A 36 0.40 -4.02 -19.15
C ARG A 36 -0.09 -3.54 -20.50
N ILE A 37 -1.36 -3.81 -20.83
CA ILE A 37 -2.00 -3.32 -22.05
C ILE A 37 -2.09 -1.80 -22.02
N GLU A 38 -2.57 -1.20 -20.94
CA GLU A 38 -2.66 0.25 -20.75
C GLU A 38 -1.30 0.94 -20.84
N ALA A 39 -0.27 0.36 -20.22
CA ALA A 39 1.10 0.86 -20.30
C ALA A 39 1.62 0.84 -21.75
N THR A 40 1.24 -0.19 -22.52
CA THR A 40 1.62 -0.34 -23.93
C THR A 40 0.86 0.63 -24.85
N LEU A 41 -0.41 0.88 -24.54
CA LEU A 41 -1.26 1.83 -25.26
C LEU A 41 -0.95 3.29 -24.89
N GLY A 42 -0.25 3.53 -23.77
CA GLY A 42 -0.01 4.88 -23.25
C GLY A 42 -1.27 5.57 -22.73
N ARG A 43 -2.36 4.82 -22.53
CA ARG A 43 -3.65 5.33 -22.07
C ARG A 43 -4.41 4.32 -21.21
N PRO A 44 -5.25 4.77 -20.25
CA PRO A 44 -6.12 3.89 -19.50
C PRO A 44 -7.27 3.33 -20.37
N ILE A 45 -7.78 2.17 -19.98
CA ILE A 45 -9.03 1.58 -20.50
C ILE A 45 -10.08 1.80 -19.40
N SER A 46 -11.24 2.38 -19.74
CA SER A 46 -12.30 2.61 -18.76
C SER A 46 -12.84 1.30 -18.17
N ASP A 47 -13.34 1.35 -16.93
CA ASP A 47 -13.88 0.17 -16.26
C ASP A 47 -15.06 -0.44 -17.02
N ASP A 48 -15.89 0.40 -17.64
CA ASP A 48 -17.01 -0.06 -18.47
C ASP A 48 -16.53 -0.79 -19.72
N ALA A 49 -15.51 -0.26 -20.41
CA ALA A 49 -14.92 -0.90 -21.57
C ALA A 49 -14.21 -2.21 -21.18
N TRP A 50 -13.51 -2.23 -20.04
CA TRP A 50 -12.87 -3.44 -19.53
C TRP A 50 -13.89 -4.48 -19.05
N GLY A 51 -14.96 -4.05 -18.40
CA GLY A 51 -16.06 -4.92 -17.94
C GLY A 51 -16.87 -5.55 -19.08
N GLY A 52 -16.86 -4.92 -20.26
CA GLY A 52 -17.51 -5.43 -21.47
C GLY A 52 -16.69 -6.47 -22.25
N ILE A 53 -15.44 -6.75 -21.85
CA ILE A 53 -14.57 -7.73 -22.52
C ILE A 53 -15.03 -9.15 -22.19
N ALA A 54 -15.43 -9.89 -23.20
CA ALA A 54 -15.80 -11.30 -23.07
C ALA A 54 -14.66 -12.25 -23.47
N THR A 55 -13.79 -11.84 -24.40
CA THR A 55 -12.69 -12.64 -24.96
C THR A 55 -11.39 -11.84 -25.02
N LEU A 56 -10.25 -12.52 -25.15
CA LEU A 56 -8.95 -11.83 -25.38
C LEU A 56 -8.91 -11.06 -26.70
N ASN A 57 -9.71 -11.48 -27.68
CA ASN A 57 -9.83 -10.75 -28.95
C ASN A 57 -10.48 -9.38 -28.78
N ASP A 58 -11.41 -9.23 -27.83
CA ASP A 58 -12.03 -7.94 -27.54
C ASP A 58 -11.00 -6.93 -27.00
N ILE A 59 -9.98 -7.41 -26.29
CA ILE A 59 -8.84 -6.58 -25.85
C ILE A 59 -8.08 -6.01 -27.07
N LEU A 60 -7.88 -6.81 -28.11
CA LEU A 60 -7.21 -6.35 -29.32
C LEU A 60 -8.06 -5.34 -30.09
N VAL A 61 -9.39 -5.49 -30.06
CA VAL A 61 -10.33 -4.55 -30.68
C VAL A 61 -10.38 -3.22 -29.92
N LEU A 62 -10.38 -3.23 -28.60
CA LEU A 62 -10.31 -2.02 -27.77
C LEU A 62 -9.05 -1.19 -28.05
N SER A 63 -7.97 -1.84 -28.47
CA SER A 63 -6.73 -1.14 -28.82
C SER A 63 -6.81 -0.35 -30.12
N ALA A 64 -7.74 -0.71 -30.99
CA ALA A 64 -7.95 -0.06 -32.30
C ALA A 64 -9.00 1.06 -32.26
N ALA A 65 -9.75 1.21 -31.18
CA ALA A 65 -10.77 2.25 -31.03
C ALA A 65 -10.16 3.61 -30.64
N GLU A 66 -10.68 4.67 -31.23
CA GLU A 66 -10.18 6.04 -31.31
C GLU A 66 -9.62 6.65 -30.01
N GLU A 67 -8.60 7.52 -30.19
CA GLU A 67 -8.07 8.44 -29.20
C GLU A 67 -9.18 9.26 -28.52
N ILE A 68 -9.55 8.88 -27.32
CA ILE A 68 -10.23 9.79 -26.41
C ILE A 68 -9.14 10.64 -25.76
N ALA A 69 -9.08 11.93 -26.16
CA ALA A 69 -8.19 12.89 -25.57
C ALA A 69 -8.32 12.87 -24.03
N PRO A 70 -7.22 12.94 -23.28
CA PRO A 70 -7.29 12.99 -21.83
C PRO A 70 -8.04 14.26 -21.41
N GLN A 71 -9.25 14.12 -20.89
CA GLN A 71 -9.91 15.21 -20.20
C GLN A 71 -9.02 15.58 -19.01
N SER A 72 -8.67 16.85 -18.91
CA SER A 72 -7.99 17.42 -17.74
C SER A 72 -8.95 17.34 -16.54
N GLN A 73 -8.97 16.19 -15.88
CA GLN A 73 -9.67 16.04 -14.60
C GLN A 73 -8.83 16.78 -13.56
N ASP A 74 -9.43 17.73 -12.88
CA ASP A 74 -8.82 18.36 -11.71
C ASP A 74 -8.49 17.28 -10.70
N THR A 75 -7.20 17.03 -10.50
CA THR A 75 -6.71 15.99 -9.58
C THR A 75 -7.14 16.35 -8.16
N LEU A 76 -7.86 15.45 -7.49
CA LEU A 76 -8.25 15.64 -6.10
C LEU A 76 -7.00 15.84 -5.24
N MET A 77 -6.90 17.02 -4.62
CA MET A 77 -5.78 17.41 -3.77
C MET A 77 -6.25 17.72 -2.37
N GLU A 78 -5.48 17.27 -1.37
CA GLU A 78 -5.69 17.62 0.03
C GLU A 78 -4.44 18.26 0.61
N ARG A 79 -4.62 19.23 1.51
CA ARG A 79 -3.53 19.88 2.23
C ARG A 79 -3.84 19.92 3.72
N ARG A 80 -2.85 19.53 4.53
CA ARG A 80 -2.89 19.64 5.99
C ARG A 80 -1.67 20.39 6.48
N ARG A 81 -1.86 21.19 7.52
CA ARG A 81 -0.79 21.88 8.23
C ARG A 81 -0.87 21.56 9.70
N PHE A 82 0.25 21.23 10.28
CA PHE A 82 0.38 20.90 11.70
C PHE A 82 1.43 21.78 12.36
N SER A 83 1.18 22.16 13.60
CA SER A 83 2.22 22.59 14.53
C SER A 83 2.64 21.39 15.33
N ILE A 84 3.94 21.06 15.29
CA ILE A 84 4.47 19.91 16.01
C ILE A 84 4.70 20.31 17.46
N ASN A 85 4.03 19.61 18.36
CA ASN A 85 4.10 19.77 19.80
C ASN A 85 4.41 18.41 20.43
N MET A 86 4.55 18.34 21.75
CA MET A 86 4.85 17.09 22.47
C MET A 86 3.98 15.88 22.09
N PRO A 87 2.65 15.99 21.85
CA PRO A 87 1.83 14.85 21.43
C PRO A 87 2.22 14.23 20.09
N GLN A 88 2.86 14.99 19.21
CA GLN A 88 3.35 14.53 17.89
C GLN A 88 4.79 14.00 17.98
N MET A 89 5.44 14.16 19.13
CA MET A 89 6.84 13.77 19.31
C MET A 89 6.98 12.33 19.78
N ALA A 90 8.12 11.73 19.46
CA ALA A 90 8.65 10.53 20.08
C ALA A 90 10.06 10.81 20.59
N MET A 91 10.76 9.80 21.11
CA MET A 91 12.14 9.96 21.51
C MET A 91 12.99 10.45 20.31
N GLY A 92 13.55 11.65 20.46
CA GLY A 92 14.45 12.21 19.46
C GLY A 92 13.81 12.92 18.27
N GLY A 93 12.50 13.18 18.22
CA GLY A 93 11.91 13.95 17.13
C GLY A 93 10.47 13.61 16.80
N LEU A 94 10.06 13.86 15.56
CA LEU A 94 8.70 13.56 15.10
C LEU A 94 8.38 12.06 15.24
N SER A 95 7.21 11.75 15.81
CA SER A 95 6.73 10.38 15.95
C SER A 95 6.37 9.78 14.59
N GLU A 96 7.08 8.74 14.18
CA GLU A 96 6.79 7.98 12.98
C GLU A 96 5.36 7.38 13.01
N SER A 97 4.94 6.88 14.18
CA SER A 97 3.60 6.33 14.36
C SER A 97 2.50 7.37 14.15
N TRP A 98 2.68 8.58 14.68
CA TRP A 98 1.75 9.67 14.47
C TRP A 98 1.71 10.06 12.99
N LEU A 99 2.88 10.25 12.37
CA LEU A 99 2.98 10.63 10.97
C LEU A 99 2.29 9.60 10.06
N LEU A 100 2.52 8.31 10.28
CA LEU A 100 1.86 7.26 9.50
C LEU A 100 0.34 7.29 9.63
N LYS A 101 -0.18 7.58 10.82
CA LYS A 101 -1.62 7.73 11.05
C LYS A 101 -2.18 8.89 10.25
N GLU A 102 -1.50 10.04 10.25
CA GLU A 102 -1.91 11.22 9.48
C GLU A 102 -1.86 10.98 7.96
N LEU A 103 -0.80 10.31 7.47
CA LEU A 103 -0.69 9.93 6.07
C LEU A 103 -1.81 8.97 5.65
N GLY A 104 -2.10 7.98 6.50
CA GLY A 104 -3.18 7.01 6.26
C GLY A 104 -4.56 7.64 6.30
N ASP A 105 -4.80 8.55 7.23
CA ASP A 105 -6.05 9.28 7.33
C ASP A 105 -6.26 10.21 6.12
N MET A 106 -5.21 10.94 5.71
CA MET A 106 -5.24 11.77 4.51
C MET A 106 -5.55 10.95 3.24
N HIS A 107 -4.92 9.79 3.10
CA HIS A 107 -5.20 8.85 2.00
C HIS A 107 -6.68 8.41 2.01
N TRP A 108 -7.20 8.06 3.18
CA TRP A 108 -8.58 7.63 3.35
C TRP A 108 -9.59 8.77 3.07
N CYS A 109 -9.31 9.98 3.56
CA CYS A 109 -10.14 11.16 3.29
C CYS A 109 -10.22 11.47 1.78
N MET A 110 -9.10 11.41 1.06
CA MET A 110 -9.10 11.62 -0.39
C MET A 110 -9.92 10.55 -1.13
N ILE A 111 -9.85 9.28 -0.71
CA ILE A 111 -10.68 8.20 -1.28
C ILE A 111 -12.16 8.51 -1.06
N THR A 112 -12.56 8.74 0.18
CA THR A 112 -13.98 8.93 0.53
C THR A 112 -14.56 10.19 -0.10
N SER A 113 -13.80 11.28 -0.14
CA SER A 113 -14.20 12.52 -0.84
C SER A 113 -14.39 12.27 -2.34
N GLY A 114 -13.46 11.54 -2.97
CA GLY A 114 -13.53 11.24 -4.39
C GLY A 114 -14.64 10.26 -4.76
N LEU A 115 -15.02 9.38 -3.84
CA LEU A 115 -16.16 8.46 -4.02
C LEU A 115 -17.49 9.06 -3.57
N GLY A 116 -17.50 10.31 -3.06
CA GLY A 116 -18.72 10.97 -2.57
C GLY A 116 -19.37 10.23 -1.41
N SER A 117 -18.58 9.57 -0.54
CA SER A 117 -19.08 8.72 0.53
C SER A 117 -18.37 9.01 1.84
N GLU A 118 -19.07 8.80 2.95
CA GLU A 118 -18.44 8.79 4.27
C GLU A 118 -17.71 7.46 4.51
N SER A 119 -16.63 7.49 5.29
CA SER A 119 -15.80 6.31 5.58
C SER A 119 -16.58 5.14 6.19
N SER A 120 -17.59 5.45 7.03
CA SER A 120 -18.45 4.45 7.68
C SER A 120 -19.49 3.85 6.74
N SER A 121 -19.81 4.54 5.65
CA SER A 121 -20.88 4.22 4.71
C SER A 121 -20.39 3.51 3.43
N LEU A 122 -19.08 3.38 3.25
CA LEU A 122 -18.52 2.78 2.05
C LEU A 122 -18.83 1.28 1.97
N LYS A 123 -19.49 0.87 0.88
CA LYS A 123 -19.98 -0.50 0.67
C LYS A 123 -19.63 -0.99 -0.74
N ASP A 124 -19.62 -2.31 -0.90
CA ASP A 124 -19.59 -2.96 -2.21
C ASP A 124 -21.00 -2.99 -2.84
N GLY A 125 -21.07 -3.44 -4.11
CA GLY A 125 -22.34 -3.58 -4.83
C GLY A 125 -23.34 -4.56 -4.17
N SER A 126 -22.92 -5.38 -3.20
CA SER A 126 -23.75 -6.28 -2.43
C SER A 126 -24.14 -5.70 -1.05
N GLY A 127 -23.75 -4.45 -0.75
CA GLY A 127 -24.08 -3.78 0.50
C GLY A 127 -23.14 -4.10 1.67
N ASN A 128 -22.06 -4.88 1.47
CA ASN A 128 -21.10 -5.17 2.52
C ASN A 128 -20.18 -3.98 2.76
N ARG A 129 -19.90 -3.69 4.03
CA ARG A 129 -18.96 -2.63 4.40
C ARG A 129 -17.56 -2.91 3.90
N LEU A 130 -16.94 -1.90 3.32
CA LEU A 130 -15.57 -1.93 2.82
C LEU A 130 -14.61 -1.20 3.75
N TYR A 131 -13.37 -1.70 3.76
CA TYR A 131 -12.25 -1.12 4.47
C TYR A 131 -11.08 -0.96 3.51
N ALA A 132 -10.49 0.23 3.43
CA ALA A 132 -9.22 0.40 2.72
C ALA A 132 -8.13 -0.35 3.49
N THR A 133 -7.51 -1.29 2.82
CA THR A 133 -6.42 -2.11 3.35
C THR A 133 -5.15 -1.72 2.64
N PHE A 134 -4.19 -1.16 3.36
CA PHE A 134 -2.90 -0.85 2.77
C PHE A 134 -2.21 -2.11 2.28
N THR A 135 -1.63 -2.01 1.09
CA THR A 135 -0.82 -3.07 0.47
C THR A 135 0.64 -2.68 0.42
N ARG A 136 0.94 -1.39 0.24
CA ARG A 136 2.30 -0.87 0.28
C ARG A 136 2.32 0.58 0.72
N ILE A 137 3.27 0.91 1.57
CA ILE A 137 3.59 2.28 1.97
C ILE A 137 5.10 2.46 1.83
N ARG A 138 5.52 3.55 1.18
CA ARG A 138 6.92 3.97 1.12
C ARG A 138 7.01 5.44 1.47
N TYR A 139 7.96 5.80 2.31
CA TYR A 139 8.28 7.20 2.59
C TYR A 139 9.79 7.36 2.77
N SER A 140 10.24 8.56 2.46
CA SER A 140 11.63 8.96 2.60
C SER A 140 11.74 10.44 2.95
N PHE A 141 12.79 10.78 3.69
CA PHE A 141 13.09 12.13 4.14
C PHE A 141 14.51 12.50 3.71
N ARG A 142 14.74 13.78 3.45
CA ARG A 142 16.09 14.29 3.21
C ARG A 142 16.95 14.33 4.47
N LYS A 143 16.32 14.48 5.62
CA LYS A 143 16.92 14.39 6.96
C LYS A 143 16.09 13.44 7.81
N PRO A 144 16.66 12.81 8.85
CA PRO A 144 15.91 11.90 9.71
C PRO A 144 14.77 12.62 10.43
N LEU A 145 13.81 11.84 10.93
CA LEU A 145 12.65 12.39 11.65
C LEU A 145 13.02 13.20 12.89
N SER A 146 14.18 12.95 13.47
CA SER A 146 14.77 13.73 14.57
C SER A 146 15.02 15.20 14.21
N ALA A 147 15.18 15.52 12.94
CA ALA A 147 15.33 16.91 12.48
C ALA A 147 14.03 17.74 12.60
N ILE A 148 12.88 17.09 12.85
CA ILE A 148 11.58 17.75 13.03
C ILE A 148 11.28 17.78 14.53
N GLY A 149 11.56 18.90 15.17
CA GLY A 149 11.41 19.09 16.60
C GLY A 149 10.12 19.79 17.00
N GLU A 150 9.99 20.03 18.30
CA GLU A 150 8.90 20.80 18.88
C GLU A 150 8.84 22.24 18.35
N ASN A 151 7.65 22.80 18.24
CA ASN A 151 7.33 24.12 17.67
C ASN A 151 7.62 24.28 16.17
N SER A 152 7.91 23.17 15.48
CA SER A 152 8.07 23.18 14.01
C SER A 152 6.73 23.13 13.30
N GLY A 153 6.68 23.63 12.06
CA GLY A 153 5.56 23.47 11.15
C GLY A 153 5.74 22.24 10.23
N LEU A 154 4.72 21.46 10.02
CA LEU A 154 4.70 20.36 9.03
C LEU A 154 3.53 20.55 8.07
N ASP A 155 3.82 20.66 6.79
CA ASP A 155 2.83 20.70 5.71
C ASP A 155 2.78 19.35 4.99
N LEU A 156 1.57 18.80 4.85
CA LEU A 156 1.31 17.64 3.98
C LEU A 156 0.49 18.10 2.78
N ARG A 157 0.90 17.70 1.58
CA ARG A 157 0.20 17.96 0.32
C ARG A 157 0.05 16.66 -0.44
N GLY A 158 -1.17 16.14 -0.51
CA GLY A 158 -1.50 14.87 -1.12
C GLY A 158 -2.27 15.04 -2.41
N LYS A 159 -2.00 14.16 -3.35
CA LYS A 159 -2.85 13.89 -4.52
C LYS A 159 -3.13 12.40 -4.57
N ILE A 160 -4.28 12.05 -5.12
CA ILE A 160 -4.70 10.65 -5.23
C ILE A 160 -4.97 10.29 -6.68
N SER A 161 -4.70 9.07 -7.03
CA SER A 161 -5.05 8.43 -8.30
C SER A 161 -5.58 7.02 -8.04
N ARG A 162 -6.29 6.45 -8.99
CA ARG A 162 -6.74 5.06 -8.92
C ARG A 162 -6.18 4.25 -10.10
N PHE A 163 -6.05 2.98 -9.88
CA PHE A 163 -5.65 2.00 -10.85
C PHE A 163 -6.64 0.83 -10.81
N GLY A 164 -7.32 0.59 -11.92
CA GLY A 164 -8.42 -0.36 -11.97
C GLY A 164 -9.53 -0.04 -10.97
N ALA A 165 -10.42 -1.00 -10.74
CA ALA A 165 -11.64 -0.79 -9.95
C ALA A 165 -11.44 -0.67 -8.43
N GLY A 166 -10.26 -0.94 -7.89
CA GLY A 166 -10.14 -1.03 -6.42
C GLY A 166 -8.78 -0.70 -5.83
N THR A 167 -7.81 -0.25 -6.62
CA THR A 167 -6.49 0.16 -6.13
C THR A 167 -6.37 1.68 -6.13
N PHE A 168 -6.07 2.26 -4.99
CA PHE A 168 -5.89 3.68 -4.81
C PHE A 168 -4.46 3.99 -4.39
N ILE A 169 -3.88 5.04 -4.97
CA ILE A 169 -2.50 5.43 -4.74
C ILE A 169 -2.46 6.92 -4.42
N SER A 170 -1.90 7.27 -3.27
CA SER A 170 -1.63 8.65 -2.90
C SER A 170 -0.16 8.95 -2.96
N ASP A 171 0.18 10.09 -3.56
CA ASP A 171 1.48 10.73 -3.48
C ASP A 171 1.36 11.93 -2.54
N ILE A 172 2.11 11.93 -1.45
CA ILE A 172 2.07 12.97 -0.43
C ILE A 172 3.46 13.58 -0.28
N ALA A 173 3.57 14.87 -0.57
CA ALA A 173 4.76 15.64 -0.28
C ALA A 173 4.71 16.15 1.16
N LEU A 174 5.81 15.99 1.88
CA LEU A 174 6.00 16.49 3.22
C LEU A 174 6.93 17.71 3.15
N GLY A 175 6.46 18.86 3.61
CA GLY A 175 7.22 20.11 3.69
C GLY A 175 7.47 20.50 5.13
N HIS A 176 8.71 20.88 5.42
CA HIS A 176 9.13 21.46 6.68
C HIS A 176 10.29 22.41 6.41
N ASP A 177 10.52 23.41 7.27
CA ASP A 177 11.56 24.41 7.09
C ASP A 177 12.97 23.82 6.92
N VAL A 178 13.23 22.67 7.53
CA VAL A 178 14.54 21.98 7.49
C VAL A 178 14.50 20.58 6.87
N ALA A 179 13.33 19.96 6.73
CA ALA A 179 13.19 18.61 6.20
C ALA A 179 12.07 18.54 5.18
N ALA A 180 12.41 18.10 3.98
CA ALA A 180 11.43 17.71 2.98
C ALA A 180 11.42 16.18 2.85
N GLY A 181 10.26 15.62 2.56
CA GLY A 181 10.09 14.19 2.35
C GLY A 181 8.97 13.92 1.39
N GLU A 182 8.81 12.67 1.08
CA GLU A 182 7.71 12.17 0.26
C GLU A 182 7.18 10.85 0.82
N ALA A 183 5.90 10.62 0.63
CA ALA A 183 5.27 9.35 0.94
C ALA A 183 4.40 8.92 -0.23
N ARG A 184 4.39 7.62 -0.51
CA ARG A 184 3.48 6.98 -1.45
C ARG A 184 2.76 5.84 -0.74
N LEU A 185 1.44 5.87 -0.78
CA LEU A 185 0.59 4.90 -0.12
C LEU A 185 -0.28 4.21 -1.16
N MET A 186 -0.39 2.91 -1.07
CA MET A 186 -1.25 2.10 -1.92
C MET A 186 -2.19 1.26 -1.07
N SER A 187 -3.46 1.31 -1.37
CA SER A 187 -4.48 0.49 -0.72
C SER A 187 -5.37 -0.21 -1.73
N ASN A 188 -5.94 -1.33 -1.29
CA ASN A 188 -7.06 -2.00 -1.93
C ASN A 188 -8.23 -2.02 -0.96
N PHE A 189 -9.40 -2.46 -1.43
CA PHE A 189 -10.54 -2.66 -0.54
C PHE A 189 -10.71 -4.11 -0.14
N SER A 190 -11.05 -4.28 1.13
CA SER A 190 -11.41 -5.57 1.70
C SER A 190 -12.72 -5.46 2.45
N ARG A 191 -13.47 -6.57 2.50
CA ARG A 191 -14.60 -6.77 3.39
C ARG A 191 -14.29 -7.85 4.41
N ARG A 192 -14.90 -7.80 5.57
CA ARG A 192 -14.78 -8.86 6.57
C ARG A 192 -15.45 -10.14 6.08
N GLY A 193 -14.77 -11.27 6.28
CA GLY A 193 -15.39 -12.59 6.26
C GLY A 193 -16.16 -12.84 7.56
N GLU A 194 -16.79 -14.00 7.66
CA GLU A 194 -17.78 -14.28 8.71
C GLU A 194 -17.19 -14.48 10.11
N THR A 195 -15.90 -14.77 10.26
CA THR A 195 -15.40 -15.33 11.53
C THR A 195 -14.27 -14.57 12.24
N ASN A 196 -13.32 -13.97 11.54
CA ASN A 196 -12.16 -13.31 12.19
C ASN A 196 -11.40 -12.34 11.30
N ASN A 197 -10.35 -11.70 11.83
CA ASN A 197 -9.49 -10.74 11.13
C ASN A 197 -8.64 -11.36 10.02
N THR A 198 -8.46 -12.66 10.00
CA THR A 198 -7.73 -13.38 8.96
C THR A 198 -8.58 -13.62 7.71
N SER A 199 -9.90 -13.50 7.82
CA SER A 199 -10.89 -13.71 6.76
C SER A 199 -11.21 -12.43 5.99
N LEU A 200 -10.18 -11.64 5.63
CA LEU A 200 -10.38 -10.48 4.78
C LEU A 200 -10.56 -10.92 3.32
N LEU A 201 -11.74 -10.66 2.78
CA LEU A 201 -12.08 -10.94 1.39
C LEU A 201 -11.90 -9.67 0.56
N LYS A 202 -11.51 -9.81 -0.70
CA LYS A 202 -11.49 -8.67 -1.62
C LYS A 202 -12.89 -8.06 -1.73
N GLY A 203 -12.94 -6.74 -1.73
CA GLY A 203 -14.12 -5.96 -2.01
C GLY A 203 -13.80 -4.89 -3.06
N GLN A 204 -14.80 -4.45 -3.78
CA GLN A 204 -14.66 -3.35 -4.73
C GLN A 204 -15.70 -2.28 -4.43
N PRO A 205 -15.29 -1.02 -4.28
CA PRO A 205 -16.24 0.09 -4.17
C PRO A 205 -16.92 0.32 -5.52
N THR A 206 -18.13 0.81 -5.47
CA THR A 206 -18.76 1.38 -6.67
C THR A 206 -18.09 2.71 -6.98
N ILE A 207 -17.51 2.85 -8.15
CA ILE A 207 -16.90 4.10 -8.60
C ILE A 207 -17.99 4.95 -9.29
N PRO A 208 -18.30 6.15 -8.78
CA PRO A 208 -19.24 7.05 -9.45
C PRO A 208 -18.75 7.44 -10.84
N PRO A 209 -19.66 7.65 -11.82
CA PRO A 209 -19.28 8.07 -13.18
C PRO A 209 -18.51 9.41 -13.21
N ASP A 210 -18.80 10.30 -12.27
CA ASP A 210 -18.19 11.61 -12.08
C ASP A 210 -17.06 11.64 -11.04
N CYS A 211 -16.50 10.46 -10.72
CA CYS A 211 -15.42 10.36 -9.73
C CYS A 211 -14.22 11.22 -10.13
N PRO A 212 -13.82 12.21 -9.30
CA PRO A 212 -12.72 13.12 -9.62
C PRO A 212 -11.32 12.48 -9.43
N ILE A 213 -11.25 11.22 -8.97
CA ILE A 213 -9.98 10.51 -8.81
C ILE A 213 -9.52 10.00 -10.17
N PRO A 214 -8.43 10.53 -10.73
CA PRO A 214 -7.98 10.13 -12.06
C PRO A 214 -7.53 8.67 -12.08
N GLU A 215 -7.93 7.97 -13.13
CA GLU A 215 -7.42 6.64 -13.41
C GLU A 215 -6.07 6.74 -14.10
N ILE A 216 -5.10 5.95 -13.66
CA ILE A 216 -3.74 5.93 -14.20
C ILE A 216 -3.39 4.55 -14.73
N ALA A 217 -2.49 4.52 -15.71
CA ALA A 217 -1.85 3.28 -16.15
C ALA A 217 -1.06 2.63 -15.00
N LEU A 218 -0.76 1.33 -15.12
CA LEU A 218 -0.05 0.56 -14.09
C LEU A 218 1.26 1.23 -13.68
N PRO A 219 1.36 1.76 -12.45
CA PRO A 219 2.61 2.32 -12.00
C PRO A 219 3.59 1.22 -11.56
N PRO A 220 4.91 1.43 -11.75
CA PRO A 220 5.95 0.50 -11.27
C PRO A 220 5.79 0.11 -9.79
N PHE A 221 5.26 1.01 -8.99
CA PHE A 221 4.99 0.78 -7.57
C PHE A 221 4.08 -0.42 -7.29
N VAL A 222 3.13 -0.73 -8.18
CA VAL A 222 2.27 -1.91 -8.10
C VAL A 222 3.03 -3.17 -8.51
N LEU A 223 3.82 -3.09 -9.58
CA LEU A 223 4.65 -4.23 -10.04
C LEU A 223 5.65 -4.69 -8.98
N GLU A 224 6.37 -3.75 -8.39
CA GLU A 224 7.35 -4.02 -7.34
C GLU A 224 6.72 -4.69 -6.10
N TYR A 225 5.48 -4.33 -5.75
CA TYR A 225 4.73 -5.03 -4.70
C TYR A 225 4.50 -6.51 -5.02
N ARG A 226 4.19 -6.79 -6.26
CA ARG A 226 3.93 -8.13 -6.75
C ARG A 226 5.19 -8.97 -6.75
N GLU A 227 6.27 -8.42 -7.26
CA GLU A 227 7.59 -9.06 -7.25
C GLU A 227 8.03 -9.39 -5.82
N ARG A 228 7.88 -8.43 -4.90
CA ARG A 228 8.20 -8.65 -3.48
C ARG A 228 7.37 -9.77 -2.87
N ARG A 229 6.09 -9.85 -3.17
CA ARG A 229 5.21 -10.92 -2.66
C ARG A 229 5.61 -12.30 -3.19
N ALA A 230 6.12 -12.39 -4.40
CA ALA A 230 6.57 -13.64 -5.03
C ALA A 230 8.01 -14.03 -4.63
N THR A 231 8.79 -13.08 -4.09
CA THR A 231 10.18 -13.30 -3.74
C THR A 231 10.30 -14.20 -2.51
N ARG A 232 11.06 -15.28 -2.63
CA ARG A 232 11.40 -16.13 -1.49
C ARG A 232 12.36 -15.39 -0.57
N LEU A 233 12.03 -15.38 0.72
CA LEU A 233 12.88 -14.75 1.73
C LEU A 233 14.13 -15.62 2.00
N GLU A 234 15.25 -14.96 2.22
CA GLU A 234 16.48 -15.59 2.66
C GLU A 234 16.35 -16.13 4.10
N ALA A 235 17.25 -17.02 4.49
CA ALA A 235 17.31 -17.51 5.86
C ALA A 235 17.50 -16.33 6.82
N PRO A 236 16.78 -16.28 7.95
CA PRO A 236 16.86 -15.16 8.85
C PRO A 236 18.17 -15.16 9.65
N LEU A 237 18.71 -13.95 9.86
CA LEU A 237 19.84 -13.71 10.77
C LEU A 237 19.40 -13.75 12.25
N PHE A 238 18.13 -13.41 12.50
CA PHE A 238 17.55 -13.35 13.84
C PHE A 238 16.05 -13.61 13.76
N GLU A 239 15.50 -14.22 14.81
CA GLU A 239 14.07 -14.45 14.96
C GLU A 239 13.63 -14.23 16.41
N CYS A 240 12.47 -13.63 16.59
CA CYS A 240 11.79 -13.58 17.89
C CYS A 240 10.28 -13.54 17.76
N GLU A 241 9.59 -13.86 18.85
CA GLU A 241 8.13 -13.72 18.93
C GLU A 241 7.72 -12.33 19.43
N TYR A 242 6.58 -11.86 18.90
CA TYR A 242 5.88 -10.69 19.39
C TYR A 242 4.43 -11.06 19.71
N GLU A 243 3.97 -10.66 20.87
CA GLU A 243 2.58 -10.79 21.31
C GLU A 243 1.82 -9.52 20.95
N ILE A 244 0.72 -9.66 20.20
CA ILE A 244 -0.12 -8.53 19.82
C ILE A 244 -0.73 -7.94 21.09
N ILE A 245 -0.60 -6.62 21.24
CA ILE A 245 -1.18 -5.86 22.35
C ILE A 245 -2.43 -5.13 21.81
N PRO A 246 -3.66 -5.66 22.04
CA PRO A 246 -4.86 -5.19 21.34
C PRO A 246 -5.11 -3.69 21.48
N PHE A 247 -4.83 -3.10 22.65
CA PHE A 247 -5.05 -1.68 22.91
C PHE A 247 -4.13 -0.74 22.12
N TYR A 248 -2.99 -1.24 21.61
CA TYR A 248 -1.99 -0.46 20.89
C TYR A 248 -1.85 -0.87 19.41
N ASP A 249 -1.97 -2.17 19.15
CA ASP A 249 -1.67 -2.71 17.84
C ASP A 249 -2.89 -2.84 16.93
N VAL A 250 -4.10 -2.80 17.49
CA VAL A 250 -5.34 -3.07 16.78
C VAL A 250 -6.11 -1.76 16.59
N ASN A 251 -6.69 -1.57 15.39
CA ASN A 251 -7.50 -0.40 15.08
C ASN A 251 -8.96 -0.55 15.55
N GLY A 252 -9.77 0.53 15.42
CA GLY A 252 -11.16 0.58 15.86
C GLY A 252 -12.10 -0.42 15.18
N VAL A 253 -11.65 -1.12 14.14
CA VAL A 253 -12.42 -2.18 13.46
C VAL A 253 -11.86 -3.59 13.74
N GLY A 254 -10.92 -3.70 14.68
CA GLY A 254 -10.37 -4.97 15.13
C GLY A 254 -9.34 -5.59 14.19
N LEU A 255 -8.71 -4.83 13.31
CA LEU A 255 -7.61 -5.26 12.45
C LEU A 255 -6.28 -4.84 13.06
N LEU A 256 -5.23 -5.66 12.90
CA LEU A 256 -3.87 -5.22 13.21
C LEU A 256 -3.58 -3.95 12.40
N TYR A 257 -3.28 -2.87 13.12
CA TYR A 257 -3.24 -1.53 12.52
C TYR A 257 -2.01 -1.37 11.64
N PHE A 258 -2.18 -0.82 10.45
CA PHE A 258 -1.08 -0.70 9.49
C PHE A 258 0.13 0.08 10.06
N ALA A 259 -0.12 1.08 10.91
CA ALA A 259 0.93 1.87 11.57
C ALA A 259 1.64 1.13 12.72
N SER A 260 1.13 -0.02 13.16
CA SER A 260 1.79 -0.83 14.20
C SER A 260 2.90 -1.73 13.63
N TYR A 261 2.82 -2.13 12.36
CA TYR A 261 3.83 -3.00 11.76
C TYR A 261 5.27 -2.45 11.83
N PRO A 262 5.55 -1.18 11.47
CA PRO A 262 6.89 -0.62 11.62
C PRO A 262 7.32 -0.49 13.08
N ILE A 263 6.38 -0.21 14.00
CA ILE A 263 6.68 -0.11 15.44
C ILE A 263 7.06 -1.48 15.98
N ILE A 264 6.29 -2.51 15.66
CA ILE A 264 6.59 -3.90 16.04
C ILE A 264 7.95 -4.31 15.48
N SER A 265 8.23 -3.95 14.21
CA SER A 265 9.53 -4.19 13.60
C SER A 265 10.65 -3.51 14.38
N ASP A 266 10.49 -2.26 14.80
CA ASP A 266 11.50 -1.53 15.58
C ASP A 266 11.68 -2.14 16.99
N ILE A 267 10.59 -2.45 17.71
CA ILE A 267 10.63 -3.10 19.03
C ILE A 267 11.38 -4.44 18.95
N CYS A 268 11.10 -5.25 17.95
CA CYS A 268 11.76 -6.53 17.79
C CYS A 268 13.23 -6.38 17.32
N SER A 269 13.49 -5.39 16.47
CA SER A 269 14.86 -5.09 15.99
C SER A 269 15.79 -4.66 17.14
N LEU A 270 15.27 -4.01 18.20
CA LEU A 270 16.04 -3.69 19.40
C LEU A 270 16.58 -4.95 20.12
N ARG A 271 15.90 -6.09 19.99
CA ARG A 271 16.38 -7.37 20.53
C ARG A 271 17.52 -7.96 19.69
N TYR A 272 17.58 -7.61 18.41
CA TYR A 272 18.66 -7.97 17.50
C TYR A 272 19.90 -7.09 17.71
N ALA A 273 19.68 -5.76 17.78
CA ALA A 273 20.76 -4.79 17.95
C ALA A 273 20.26 -3.57 18.75
N ALA A 274 20.70 -3.44 20.01
CA ALA A 274 20.26 -2.37 20.92
C ALA A 274 20.63 -0.96 20.40
N ASP A 275 21.67 -0.82 19.60
CA ASP A 275 22.13 0.41 18.98
C ASP A 275 21.07 1.08 18.06
N ILE A 276 20.08 0.32 17.61
CA ILE A 276 18.95 0.82 16.80
C ILE A 276 18.17 1.91 17.54
N ALA A 277 18.11 1.88 18.88
CA ALA A 277 17.43 2.88 19.68
C ALA A 277 17.96 4.32 19.49
N ASN A 278 19.22 4.44 19.14
CA ASN A 278 19.91 5.73 18.99
C ASN A 278 19.83 6.28 17.55
N ARG A 279 19.02 5.65 16.69
CA ARG A 279 18.95 5.98 15.27
C ARG A 279 17.56 6.42 14.87
N SER A 280 17.48 7.47 14.08
CA SER A 280 16.23 8.02 13.56
C SER A 280 15.95 7.54 12.12
N THR A 281 14.68 7.34 11.79
CA THR A 281 14.26 6.87 10.47
C THR A 281 14.49 7.94 9.40
N ILE A 282 15.16 7.53 8.31
CA ILE A 282 15.28 8.30 7.06
C ILE A 282 14.30 7.82 6.01
N SER A 283 14.15 6.50 5.88
CA SER A 283 13.19 5.93 4.95
C SER A 283 12.67 4.60 5.43
N ARG A 284 11.46 4.31 5.02
CA ARG A 284 10.85 3.01 5.27
C ARG A 284 9.97 2.61 4.10
N GLU A 285 9.98 1.33 3.81
CA GLU A 285 9.09 0.72 2.86
C GLU A 285 8.44 -0.50 3.49
N ILE A 286 7.11 -0.55 3.44
CA ILE A 286 6.32 -1.58 4.09
C ILE A 286 5.42 -2.22 3.05
N TYR A 287 5.52 -3.54 2.93
CA TYR A 287 4.65 -4.38 2.12
C TYR A 287 3.72 -5.15 3.05
N TYR A 288 2.41 -5.05 2.84
CA TYR A 288 1.39 -5.72 3.63
C TYR A 288 0.75 -6.82 2.79
N PHE A 289 0.78 -8.05 3.27
CA PHE A 289 0.30 -9.22 2.53
C PHE A 289 -0.90 -9.90 3.19
N ALA A 290 -0.99 -9.81 4.51
CA ALA A 290 -2.04 -10.43 5.30
C ALA A 290 -2.27 -9.70 6.63
N ASN A 291 -3.29 -10.12 7.37
CA ASN A 291 -3.59 -9.61 8.71
C ASN A 291 -3.59 -10.77 9.73
N ALA A 292 -3.60 -10.45 11.03
CA ALA A 292 -3.64 -11.40 12.12
C ALA A 292 -4.92 -11.25 12.94
N ASP A 293 -5.32 -12.33 13.60
CA ASP A 293 -6.28 -12.27 14.70
C ASP A 293 -5.64 -11.63 15.93
N ILE A 294 -6.45 -10.99 16.78
CA ILE A 294 -5.98 -10.30 17.98
C ILE A 294 -5.34 -11.25 19.01
N ASN A 295 -5.65 -12.53 18.95
CA ASN A 295 -5.10 -13.56 19.82
C ASN A 295 -3.89 -14.30 19.23
N ASP A 296 -3.50 -13.95 18.00
CA ASP A 296 -2.34 -14.56 17.37
C ASP A 296 -1.04 -13.98 17.90
N ARG A 297 0.04 -14.68 17.67
CA ARG A 297 1.41 -14.22 17.90
C ARG A 297 2.10 -14.02 16.56
N LEU A 298 3.03 -13.09 16.52
CA LEU A 298 3.80 -12.81 15.33
C LEU A 298 5.22 -13.36 15.51
N ILE A 299 5.76 -13.87 14.41
CA ILE A 299 7.17 -14.22 14.29
C ILE A 299 7.85 -13.11 13.51
N PHE A 300 8.70 -12.38 14.18
CA PHE A 300 9.57 -11.38 13.57
C PHE A 300 10.89 -12.01 13.13
N ARG A 301 11.39 -11.60 11.94
CA ARG A 301 12.68 -12.05 11.40
C ARG A 301 13.46 -10.89 10.81
N VAL A 302 14.77 -10.92 11.03
CA VAL A 302 15.75 -10.08 10.32
C VAL A 302 16.37 -10.92 9.22
N HIS A 303 16.31 -10.45 7.97
CA HIS A 303 16.86 -11.15 6.81
C HIS A 303 18.17 -10.53 6.34
N LYS A 304 18.25 -9.20 6.36
CA LYS A 304 19.46 -8.46 6.03
C LYS A 304 19.70 -7.35 7.03
N SER A 305 20.95 -7.07 7.30
CA SER A 305 21.35 -5.97 8.16
C SER A 305 22.74 -5.48 7.72
N ASP A 306 22.80 -4.20 7.36
CA ASP A 306 24.03 -3.49 7.11
C ASP A 306 24.13 -2.37 8.13
N LEU A 307 24.95 -2.60 9.15
CA LEU A 307 25.12 -1.71 10.31
C LEU A 307 26.47 -1.02 10.19
N SER A 308 26.45 0.27 9.96
CA SER A 308 27.63 1.15 9.99
C SER A 308 27.54 2.14 11.15
N PRO A 309 28.63 2.83 11.48
CA PRO A 309 28.59 3.89 12.51
C PRO A 309 27.58 5.00 12.22
N SER A 310 27.30 5.30 10.95
CA SER A 310 26.43 6.42 10.51
C SER A 310 25.05 6.00 10.06
N ALA A 311 24.85 4.76 9.65
CA ALA A 311 23.60 4.28 9.06
C ALA A 311 23.31 2.82 9.40
N LEU A 312 22.04 2.47 9.33
CA LEU A 312 21.54 1.11 9.39
C LEU A 312 20.57 0.91 8.23
N ASP A 313 20.85 -0.07 7.39
CA ASP A 313 19.89 -0.64 6.45
C ASP A 313 19.47 -2.04 6.94
N ILE A 314 18.18 -2.27 7.17
CA ILE A 314 17.67 -3.52 7.71
C ILE A 314 16.41 -3.96 6.95
N GLU A 315 16.36 -5.25 6.61
CA GLU A 315 15.20 -5.89 6.00
C GLU A 315 14.61 -6.93 6.96
N THR A 316 13.34 -6.79 7.26
CA THR A 316 12.64 -7.60 8.25
C THR A 316 11.32 -8.14 7.72
N SER A 317 10.81 -9.18 8.36
CA SER A 317 9.48 -9.70 8.09
C SER A 317 8.70 -10.00 9.36
N LEU A 318 7.38 -9.98 9.21
CA LEU A 318 6.41 -10.41 10.20
C LEU A 318 5.56 -11.54 9.61
N SER A 319 5.51 -12.67 10.28
CA SER A 319 4.65 -13.80 9.91
C SER A 319 3.70 -14.13 11.05
N ARG A 320 2.54 -14.61 10.73
CA ARG A 320 1.58 -15.13 11.70
C ARG A 320 2.08 -16.46 12.25
N LYS A 321 2.09 -16.64 13.58
CA LYS A 321 2.63 -17.84 14.21
C LYS A 321 1.75 -19.07 13.97
N SER A 322 0.44 -18.89 13.92
CA SER A 322 -0.54 -19.99 13.84
C SER A 322 -0.41 -20.81 12.55
N ASP A 323 -0.06 -20.18 11.43
CA ASP A 323 0.03 -20.85 10.12
C ASP A 323 1.32 -20.49 9.32
N GLY A 324 2.18 -19.67 9.89
CA GLY A 324 3.42 -19.24 9.24
C GLY A 324 3.25 -18.25 8.08
N LEU A 325 2.01 -17.77 7.83
CA LEU A 325 1.74 -16.87 6.71
C LEU A 325 2.49 -15.55 6.86
N LEU A 326 3.22 -15.18 5.80
CA LEU A 326 3.89 -13.88 5.73
C LEU A 326 2.85 -12.76 5.73
N MET A 327 2.94 -11.86 6.70
CA MET A 327 2.01 -10.75 6.87
C MET A 327 2.56 -9.44 6.34
N ALA A 328 3.85 -9.19 6.58
CA ALA A 328 4.50 -7.99 6.12
C ALA A 328 5.99 -8.19 5.89
N TYR A 329 6.53 -7.35 5.00
CA TYR A 329 7.96 -7.18 4.80
C TYR A 329 8.29 -5.70 4.94
N VAL A 330 9.34 -5.38 5.70
CA VAL A 330 9.72 -4.01 6.03
C VAL A 330 11.18 -3.78 5.69
N VAL A 331 11.43 -2.79 4.85
CA VAL A 331 12.77 -2.28 4.54
C VAL A 331 12.93 -0.95 5.24
N THR A 332 13.96 -0.82 6.05
CA THR A 332 14.17 0.36 6.88
C THR A 332 15.58 0.88 6.72
N ARG A 333 15.69 2.21 6.56
CA ARG A 333 16.95 2.93 6.68
C ARG A 333 16.86 3.93 7.82
N LYS A 334 17.82 3.84 8.73
CA LYS A 334 17.99 4.77 9.87
C LYS A 334 19.38 5.39 9.83
N SER A 335 19.52 6.58 10.39
CA SER A 335 20.83 7.21 10.59
C SER A 335 20.97 7.74 12.00
N ASN A 336 22.20 7.95 12.41
CA ASN A 336 22.50 8.84 13.50
C ASN A 336 22.24 10.28 13.05
N ASP A 337 21.91 11.16 14.00
CA ASP A 337 21.74 12.60 13.77
C ASP A 337 23.04 13.28 13.34
#